data_bfc178d89c140121cc43579294ef2466
#
_entry.id   bfc178d89c140121cc43579294ef2466
#
_cell.length_a   1.000
_cell.length_b   1.000
_cell.length_c   1.000
_cell.angle_alpha   90.00
_cell.angle_beta   90.00
_cell.angle_gamma   90.00
#
_symmetry.space_group_name_H-M   'P 1'
#
loop_
_entity.id
_entity.type
_entity.pdbx_description
1 polymer ?
#
loop_
_entity_poly.entity_id
_entity_poly.type
_entity_poly.pdbx_seq_one_letter_code
_entity_poly.pdbx_strand_id
1 'polypeptide(L)'
;RTTESQVHRQLISGCSFPVGFKNSRTGDVDVAAEAIVSAAHPHCFYGITYTGESAIVHTTGNQNCHVILRGGKGGPNYELMHVNKAKDSMRKQKLITNVMIDCSHGNSGKNYKMQSVVFDYICNQLSIDRNYTIGMMIESNLVEGKQKLIFGDNGQILLPENSNYSKIEARHTAQVEQAIEKVK
;
A
#
# COMPACT_ATOMS: atom_id res chain seq x y z
N ARG A 1 3.01 -0.21 3.33
CA ARG A 1 4.46 -0.39 3.32
C ARG A 1 4.81 -1.88 3.46
N THR A 2 5.97 -2.31 3.00
CA THR A 2 6.42 -3.70 3.21
C THR A 2 6.63 -3.97 4.70
N THR A 3 6.23 -5.13 5.19
CA THR A 3 5.91 -5.42 6.58
C THR A 3 6.96 -6.24 7.31
N GLU A 4 8.19 -6.23 6.81
CA GLU A 4 9.32 -6.97 7.38
C GLU A 4 9.85 -6.32 8.68
N SER A 5 9.50 -5.04 8.92
CA SER A 5 9.98 -4.30 10.09
C SER A 5 9.11 -4.49 11.33
N GLN A 6 9.70 -4.97 12.41
CA GLN A 6 9.03 -5.10 13.71
C GLN A 6 8.51 -3.75 14.24
N VAL A 7 9.24 -2.66 14.01
CA VAL A 7 8.84 -1.31 14.45
C VAL A 7 7.49 -0.91 13.84
N HIS A 8 7.26 -1.20 12.55
CA HIS A 8 5.98 -0.91 11.92
C HIS A 8 4.82 -1.70 12.55
N ARG A 9 5.03 -2.98 12.87
CA ARG A 9 4.01 -3.83 13.50
C ARG A 9 3.63 -3.31 14.89
N GLN A 10 4.62 -2.90 15.68
CA GLN A 10 4.43 -2.29 16.99
C GLN A 10 3.67 -0.96 16.91
N LEU A 11 4.08 -0.05 16.03
CA LEU A 11 3.40 1.23 15.85
C LEU A 11 1.95 1.05 15.39
N ILE A 12 1.71 0.14 14.44
CA ILE A 12 0.38 -0.12 13.91
C ILE A 12 -0.54 -0.72 14.98
N SER A 13 -0.01 -1.51 15.93
CA SER A 13 -0.79 -2.04 17.04
C SER A 13 -1.38 -0.95 17.94
N GLY A 14 -0.85 0.26 17.89
CA GLY A 14 -1.36 1.44 18.60
C GLY A 14 -2.25 2.35 17.76
N CYS A 15 -2.46 2.07 16.48
CA CYS A 15 -3.31 2.89 15.62
C CYS A 15 -4.80 2.57 15.84
N SER A 16 -5.64 3.61 15.89
CA SER A 16 -7.09 3.51 16.01
C SER A 16 -7.83 3.49 14.66
N PHE A 17 -7.12 3.43 13.56
CA PHE A 17 -7.65 3.45 12.19
C PHE A 17 -7.18 2.23 11.40
N PRO A 18 -7.88 1.84 10.31
CA PRO A 18 -7.49 0.73 9.46
C PRO A 18 -6.12 0.95 8.82
N VAL A 19 -5.27 -0.08 8.82
CA VAL A 19 -3.93 -0.04 8.23
C VAL A 19 -3.74 -1.21 7.29
N GLY A 20 -3.23 -0.90 6.08
CA GLY A 20 -2.91 -1.91 5.07
C GLY A 20 -1.44 -2.34 5.11
N PHE A 21 -1.21 -3.64 5.09
CA PHE A 21 0.09 -4.26 5.00
C PHE A 21 0.35 -4.77 3.58
N LYS A 22 1.34 -4.23 2.90
CA LYS A 22 1.71 -4.66 1.55
C LYS A 22 2.48 -5.98 1.60
N ASN A 23 2.24 -6.87 0.65
CA ASN A 23 3.06 -8.07 0.47
C ASN A 23 4.54 -7.70 0.25
N SER A 24 5.44 -8.66 0.47
CA SER A 24 6.88 -8.47 0.31
C SER A 24 7.27 -8.09 -1.13
N ARG A 25 8.51 -7.66 -1.32
CA ARG A 25 9.05 -7.34 -2.66
C ARG A 25 9.17 -8.56 -3.57
N THR A 26 9.22 -9.77 -3.02
CA THR A 26 9.18 -11.02 -3.77
C THR A 26 7.78 -11.40 -4.24
N GLY A 27 6.74 -10.79 -3.66
CA GLY A 27 5.33 -11.10 -3.93
C GLY A 27 4.70 -11.98 -2.85
N ASP A 28 5.46 -12.32 -1.80
CA ASP A 28 4.98 -13.14 -0.70
C ASP A 28 3.95 -12.39 0.15
N VAL A 29 2.78 -13.01 0.32
CA VAL A 29 1.63 -12.49 1.06
C VAL A 29 1.65 -12.97 2.52
N ASP A 30 2.26 -14.11 2.79
CA ASP A 30 2.27 -14.72 4.13
C ASP A 30 2.94 -13.79 5.14
N VAL A 31 4.01 -13.11 4.74
CA VAL A 31 4.69 -12.08 5.56
C VAL A 31 3.74 -10.94 5.96
N ALA A 32 2.84 -10.52 5.05
CA ALA A 32 1.87 -9.48 5.36
C ALA A 32 0.78 -9.99 6.31
N ALA A 33 0.32 -11.22 6.13
CA ALA A 33 -0.65 -11.85 7.02
C ALA A 33 -0.08 -12.03 8.44
N GLU A 34 1.16 -12.52 8.57
CA GLU A 34 1.87 -12.62 9.86
C GLU A 34 2.04 -11.25 10.54
N ALA A 35 2.31 -10.21 9.74
CA ALA A 35 2.42 -8.85 10.27
C ALA A 35 1.09 -8.32 10.81
N ILE A 36 -0.04 -8.68 10.18
CA ILE A 36 -1.39 -8.36 10.67
C ILE A 36 -1.65 -9.08 11.99
N VAL A 37 -1.33 -10.39 12.08
CA VAL A 37 -1.44 -11.13 13.35
C VAL A 37 -0.65 -10.44 14.45
N SER A 38 0.59 -10.07 14.19
CA SER A 38 1.43 -9.36 15.16
C SER A 38 0.80 -8.02 15.57
N ALA A 39 0.38 -7.19 14.62
CA ALA A 39 -0.21 -5.88 14.89
C ALA A 39 -1.57 -5.95 15.59
N ALA A 40 -2.30 -7.06 15.47
CA ALA A 40 -3.57 -7.28 16.16
C ALA A 40 -3.41 -7.54 17.67
N HIS A 41 -2.19 -7.79 18.14
CA HIS A 41 -1.92 -8.05 19.57
C HIS A 41 -1.34 -6.80 20.25
N PRO A 42 -1.49 -6.71 21.59
CA PRO A 42 -0.83 -5.68 22.38
C PRO A 42 0.69 -5.77 22.31
N HIS A 43 1.34 -4.62 22.27
CA HIS A 43 2.79 -4.49 22.31
C HIS A 43 3.24 -3.54 23.43
N CYS A 44 4.47 -3.74 23.87
CA CYS A 44 5.14 -2.86 24.83
C CYS A 44 6.52 -2.51 24.25
N PHE A 45 6.78 -1.21 24.09
CA PHE A 45 8.05 -0.74 23.52
C PHE A 45 8.41 0.65 24.04
N TYR A 46 9.70 0.98 23.91
CA TYR A 46 10.22 2.29 24.24
C TYR A 46 9.79 3.32 23.18
N GLY A 47 9.27 4.45 23.64
CA GLY A 47 8.82 5.53 22.77
C GLY A 47 9.03 6.91 23.38
N ILE A 48 8.52 7.92 22.72
CA ILE A 48 8.56 9.31 23.14
C ILE A 48 7.12 9.82 23.21
N THR A 49 6.79 10.51 24.30
CA THR A 49 5.48 11.15 24.48
C THR A 49 5.31 12.34 23.55
N TYR A 50 4.09 12.85 23.46
CA TYR A 50 3.79 14.08 22.72
C TYR A 50 4.59 15.29 23.26
N THR A 51 4.94 15.31 24.54
CA THR A 51 5.76 16.36 25.19
C THR A 51 7.26 16.16 25.01
N GLY A 52 7.69 15.11 24.30
CA GLY A 52 9.10 14.84 24.04
C GLY A 52 9.82 14.01 25.12
N GLU A 53 9.09 13.48 26.11
CA GLU A 53 9.64 12.71 27.21
C GLU A 53 9.74 11.22 26.84
N SER A 54 10.76 10.56 27.34
CA SER A 54 10.94 9.11 27.21
C SER A 54 9.86 8.35 27.98
N ALA A 55 9.26 7.34 27.34
CA ALA A 55 8.19 6.56 27.95
C ALA A 55 8.19 5.10 27.48
N ILE A 56 7.58 4.24 28.28
CA ILE A 56 7.19 2.91 27.83
C ILE A 56 5.77 3.00 27.29
N VAL A 57 5.64 2.68 25.99
CA VAL A 57 4.36 2.70 25.27
C VAL A 57 3.72 1.32 25.34
N HIS A 58 2.49 1.25 25.79
CA HIS A 58 1.64 0.04 25.76
C HIS A 58 0.54 0.25 24.72
N THR A 59 0.41 -0.67 23.79
CA THR A 59 -0.64 -0.65 22.77
C THR A 59 -1.68 -1.73 23.06
N THR A 60 -2.86 -1.61 22.45
CA THR A 60 -3.98 -2.55 22.65
C THR A 60 -4.14 -3.56 21.52
N GLY A 61 -3.38 -3.40 20.43
CA GLY A 61 -3.58 -4.13 19.18
C GLY A 61 -4.57 -3.45 18.24
N ASN A 62 -4.38 -3.63 16.95
CA ASN A 62 -5.23 -3.08 15.90
C ASN A 62 -5.89 -4.21 15.09
N GLN A 63 -7.19 -4.43 15.31
CA GLN A 63 -7.98 -5.46 14.62
C GLN A 63 -8.40 -5.06 13.19
N ASN A 64 -8.21 -3.80 12.80
CA ASN A 64 -8.67 -3.24 11.52
C ASN A 64 -7.57 -3.23 10.45
N CYS A 65 -6.73 -4.25 10.43
CA CYS A 65 -5.67 -4.37 9.44
C CYS A 65 -6.11 -5.22 8.25
N HIS A 66 -5.52 -4.96 7.08
CA HIS A 66 -5.82 -5.67 5.84
C HIS A 66 -4.56 -5.87 5.00
N VAL A 67 -4.61 -6.81 4.05
CA VAL A 67 -3.53 -7.04 3.09
C VAL A 67 -3.67 -6.09 1.90
N ILE A 68 -2.54 -5.59 1.38
CA ILE A 68 -2.47 -4.87 0.12
C ILE A 68 -1.58 -5.63 -0.85
N LEU A 69 -2.14 -6.05 -1.99
CA LEU A 69 -1.41 -6.67 -3.09
C LEU A 69 -0.77 -5.60 -3.96
N ARG A 70 0.57 -5.60 -4.05
CA ARG A 70 1.36 -4.61 -4.81
C ARG A 70 2.17 -5.19 -5.95
N GLY A 71 1.99 -6.48 -6.25
CA GLY A 71 2.90 -7.23 -7.12
C GLY A 71 4.27 -7.48 -6.48
N GLY A 72 5.13 -8.16 -7.20
CA GLY A 72 6.45 -8.51 -6.72
C GLY A 72 7.46 -8.72 -7.86
N LYS A 73 8.63 -9.28 -7.54
CA LYS A 73 9.64 -9.65 -8.55
C LYS A 73 9.13 -10.71 -9.53
N GLY A 74 8.19 -11.55 -9.10
CA GLY A 74 7.55 -12.58 -9.92
C GLY A 74 6.46 -12.05 -10.85
N GLY A 75 6.14 -10.76 -10.79
CA GLY A 75 5.12 -10.11 -11.62
C GLY A 75 3.94 -9.53 -10.83
N PRO A 76 2.86 -9.20 -11.54
CA PRO A 76 1.61 -8.73 -10.95
C PRO A 76 0.95 -9.78 -10.05
N ASN A 77 0.13 -9.33 -9.09
CA ASN A 77 -0.65 -10.21 -8.22
C ASN A 77 -2.06 -9.69 -7.94
N TYR A 78 -2.63 -8.94 -8.88
CA TYR A 78 -3.99 -8.40 -8.78
C TYR A 78 -5.08 -9.30 -9.37
N GLU A 79 -4.73 -10.37 -10.09
CA GLU A 79 -5.71 -11.27 -10.69
C GLU A 79 -6.44 -12.12 -9.66
N LEU A 80 -7.63 -12.63 -10.04
CA LEU A 80 -8.52 -13.38 -9.16
C LEU A 80 -7.82 -14.51 -8.39
N MET A 81 -6.96 -15.26 -9.07
CA MET A 81 -6.21 -16.35 -8.44
C MET A 81 -5.29 -15.88 -7.32
N HIS A 82 -4.66 -14.70 -7.48
CA HIS A 82 -3.77 -14.13 -6.49
C HIS A 82 -4.54 -13.57 -5.29
N VAL A 83 -5.69 -12.92 -5.55
CA VAL A 83 -6.59 -12.43 -4.50
C VAL A 83 -7.12 -13.59 -3.67
N ASN A 84 -7.55 -14.68 -4.32
CA ASN A 84 -8.01 -15.88 -3.61
C ASN A 84 -6.89 -16.52 -2.78
N LYS A 85 -5.68 -16.63 -3.33
CA LYS A 85 -4.50 -17.12 -2.58
C LYS A 85 -4.22 -16.25 -1.35
N ALA A 86 -4.32 -14.93 -1.48
CA ALA A 86 -4.15 -14.02 -0.35
C ALA A 86 -5.23 -14.22 0.73
N LYS A 87 -6.50 -14.34 0.31
CA LYS A 87 -7.61 -14.63 1.21
C LYS A 87 -7.44 -15.98 1.93
N ASP A 88 -6.94 -16.99 1.24
CA ASP A 88 -6.68 -18.32 1.83
C ASP A 88 -5.55 -18.27 2.86
N SER A 89 -4.47 -17.52 2.60
CA SER A 89 -3.41 -17.27 3.58
C SER A 89 -3.96 -16.61 4.83
N MET A 90 -4.80 -15.58 4.67
CA MET A 90 -5.43 -14.88 5.79
C MET A 90 -6.38 -15.80 6.57
N ARG A 91 -7.18 -16.65 5.89
CA ARG A 91 -8.08 -17.63 6.54
C ARG A 91 -7.32 -18.64 7.41
N LYS A 92 -6.17 -19.13 6.92
CA LYS A 92 -5.31 -20.04 7.71
C LYS A 92 -4.87 -19.42 9.04
N GLN A 93 -4.70 -18.11 9.06
CA GLN A 93 -4.32 -17.34 10.26
C GLN A 93 -5.52 -16.78 11.02
N LYS A 94 -6.75 -17.17 10.65
CA LYS A 94 -8.01 -16.72 11.26
C LYS A 94 -8.23 -15.20 11.19
N LEU A 95 -7.70 -14.57 10.17
CA LEU A 95 -7.86 -13.14 9.89
C LEU A 95 -9.12 -12.86 9.06
N ILE A 96 -9.63 -11.64 9.17
CA ILE A 96 -10.65 -11.12 8.25
C ILE A 96 -10.01 -10.99 6.86
N THR A 97 -10.65 -11.53 5.82
CA THR A 97 -10.08 -11.64 4.48
C THR A 97 -10.22 -10.36 3.65
N ASN A 98 -9.91 -9.23 4.24
CA ASN A 98 -9.93 -7.93 3.58
C ASN A 98 -8.66 -7.73 2.76
N VAL A 99 -8.81 -7.65 1.45
CA VAL A 99 -7.69 -7.43 0.51
C VAL A 99 -7.93 -6.14 -0.26
N MET A 100 -6.91 -5.28 -0.31
CA MET A 100 -6.84 -4.09 -1.16
C MET A 100 -5.83 -4.34 -2.27
N ILE A 101 -5.98 -3.72 -3.43
CA ILE A 101 -5.05 -3.86 -4.55
C ILE A 101 -4.40 -2.51 -4.85
N ASP A 102 -3.08 -2.50 -4.87
CA ASP A 102 -2.27 -1.37 -5.31
C ASP A 102 -2.05 -1.50 -6.82
N CYS A 103 -2.62 -0.58 -7.59
CA CYS A 103 -2.53 -0.57 -9.05
C CYS A 103 -1.14 -0.19 -9.56
N SER A 104 -0.27 0.37 -8.71
CA SER A 104 1.09 0.78 -9.04
C SER A 104 2.13 -0.33 -8.78
N HIS A 105 3.38 0.03 -8.61
CA HIS A 105 4.49 -0.84 -8.24
C HIS A 105 4.66 -2.06 -9.16
N GLY A 106 4.66 -3.27 -8.59
CA GLY A 106 4.80 -4.52 -9.33
C GLY A 106 3.59 -4.85 -10.20
N ASN A 107 2.40 -4.41 -9.80
CA ASN A 107 1.16 -4.65 -10.54
C ASN A 107 1.12 -3.89 -11.88
N SER A 108 1.70 -2.70 -11.94
CA SER A 108 1.85 -1.94 -13.20
C SER A 108 3.23 -2.11 -13.87
N GLY A 109 4.10 -2.97 -13.33
CA GLY A 109 5.50 -3.04 -13.78
C GLY A 109 6.25 -1.71 -13.62
N LYS A 110 5.83 -0.85 -12.69
CA LYS A 110 6.32 0.53 -12.48
C LYS A 110 6.07 1.47 -13.67
N ASN A 111 5.17 1.11 -14.56
CA ASN A 111 4.69 1.97 -15.65
C ASN A 111 3.37 2.61 -15.22
N TYR A 112 3.37 3.93 -15.02
CA TYR A 112 2.18 4.64 -14.53
C TYR A 112 0.96 4.47 -15.47
N LYS A 113 1.18 4.35 -16.78
CA LYS A 113 0.10 4.13 -17.76
C LYS A 113 -0.62 2.79 -17.59
N MET A 114 0.07 1.81 -17.01
CA MET A 114 -0.51 0.49 -16.76
C MET A 114 -1.43 0.47 -15.53
N GLN A 115 -1.43 1.51 -14.70
CA GLN A 115 -2.33 1.58 -13.55
C GLN A 115 -3.80 1.60 -13.98
N SER A 116 -4.14 2.27 -15.10
CA SER A 116 -5.50 2.26 -15.63
C SER A 116 -5.95 0.87 -16.09
N VAL A 117 -5.04 0.09 -16.69
CA VAL A 117 -5.35 -1.30 -17.10
C VAL A 117 -5.63 -2.18 -15.88
N VAL A 118 -4.81 -2.06 -14.84
CA VAL A 118 -5.04 -2.78 -13.57
C VAL A 118 -6.35 -2.35 -12.93
N PHE A 119 -6.63 -1.05 -12.92
CA PHE A 119 -7.87 -0.49 -12.40
C PHE A 119 -9.10 -1.03 -13.14
N ASP A 120 -9.11 -1.00 -14.47
CA ASP A 120 -10.21 -1.51 -15.29
C ASP A 120 -10.46 -3.01 -15.02
N TYR A 121 -9.40 -3.80 -14.86
CA TYR A 121 -9.52 -5.21 -14.49
C TYR A 121 -10.21 -5.37 -13.13
N ILE A 122 -9.80 -4.59 -12.11
CA ILE A 122 -10.40 -4.64 -10.77
C ILE A 122 -11.88 -4.26 -10.83
N CYS A 123 -12.23 -3.20 -11.57
CA CYS A 123 -13.61 -2.79 -11.75
C CYS A 123 -14.47 -3.89 -12.39
N ASN A 124 -13.94 -4.57 -13.42
CA ASN A 124 -14.61 -5.70 -14.04
C ASN A 124 -14.83 -6.86 -13.05
N GLN A 125 -13.84 -7.18 -12.20
CA GLN A 125 -14.00 -8.20 -11.17
C GLN A 125 -15.02 -7.79 -10.11
N LEU A 126 -15.05 -6.53 -9.68
CA LEU A 126 -16.02 -6.01 -8.72
C LEU A 126 -17.45 -6.01 -9.24
N SER A 127 -17.65 -5.91 -10.56
CA SER A 127 -18.97 -6.06 -11.19
C SER A 127 -19.51 -7.49 -11.12
N ILE A 128 -18.61 -8.49 -11.03
CA ILE A 128 -18.94 -9.92 -10.92
C ILE A 128 -19.06 -10.33 -9.44
N ASP A 129 -18.08 -9.95 -8.63
CA ASP A 129 -18.06 -10.25 -7.19
C ASP A 129 -17.66 -9.00 -6.39
N ARG A 130 -18.63 -8.42 -5.67
CA ARG A 130 -18.42 -7.25 -4.82
C ARG A 130 -17.44 -7.50 -3.65
N ASN A 131 -17.21 -8.76 -3.32
CA ASN A 131 -16.24 -9.14 -2.28
C ASN A 131 -14.83 -9.38 -2.84
N TYR A 132 -14.59 -9.09 -4.12
CA TYR A 132 -13.29 -9.28 -4.75
C TYR A 132 -12.19 -8.54 -3.99
N THR A 133 -12.37 -7.26 -3.75
CA THR A 133 -11.46 -6.42 -2.97
C THR A 133 -12.23 -5.38 -2.16
N ILE A 134 -11.65 -4.91 -1.06
CA ILE A 134 -12.23 -3.81 -0.26
C ILE A 134 -11.92 -2.42 -0.82
N GLY A 135 -11.00 -2.33 -1.79
CA GLY A 135 -10.60 -1.07 -2.39
C GLY A 135 -9.35 -1.20 -3.23
N MET A 136 -8.95 -0.11 -3.82
CA MET A 136 -7.76 -0.02 -4.65
C MET A 136 -6.96 1.24 -4.32
N MET A 137 -5.66 1.22 -4.60
CA MET A 137 -4.80 2.40 -4.49
C MET A 137 -4.17 2.70 -5.84
N ILE A 138 -4.09 3.99 -6.15
CA ILE A 138 -3.47 4.53 -7.35
C ILE A 138 -2.43 5.54 -6.90
N GLU A 139 -1.22 5.45 -7.44
CA GLU A 139 -0.23 6.51 -7.29
C GLU A 139 -0.42 7.51 -8.40
N SER A 140 -0.84 8.70 -8.03
CA SER A 140 -1.07 9.81 -8.95
C SER A 140 -0.24 11.01 -8.52
N ASN A 141 0.41 11.65 -9.47
CA ASN A 141 1.09 12.92 -9.29
C ASN A 141 0.71 13.86 -10.44
N LEU A 142 0.96 15.14 -10.24
CA LEU A 142 0.57 16.19 -11.19
C LEU A 142 1.36 16.15 -12.49
N VAL A 143 2.60 15.65 -12.44
CA VAL A 143 3.49 15.47 -13.58
C VAL A 143 4.08 14.07 -13.53
N GLU A 144 4.16 13.42 -14.69
CA GLU A 144 4.81 12.12 -14.80
C GLU A 144 6.31 12.22 -14.51
N GLY A 145 6.88 11.17 -13.92
CA GLY A 145 8.31 11.06 -13.78
C GLY A 145 8.76 10.38 -12.50
N LYS A 146 10.08 10.26 -12.40
CA LYS A 146 10.78 9.76 -11.23
C LYS A 146 11.93 10.70 -10.93
N GLN A 147 11.82 11.43 -9.83
CA GLN A 147 12.91 12.29 -9.39
C GLN A 147 14.02 11.49 -8.74
N LYS A 148 15.26 11.80 -9.10
CA LYS A 148 16.45 11.31 -8.42
C LYS A 148 16.91 12.37 -7.43
N LEU A 149 17.33 11.92 -6.23
CA LEU A 149 18.08 12.79 -5.33
C LEU A 149 19.45 13.04 -5.96
N ILE A 150 19.78 14.30 -6.18
CA ILE A 150 21.10 14.75 -6.63
C ILE A 150 21.79 15.38 -5.42
N PHE A 151 23.00 14.93 -5.14
CA PHE A 151 23.80 15.46 -4.05
C PHE A 151 24.93 16.33 -4.63
N GLY A 152 25.13 17.51 -4.07
CA GLY A 152 26.28 18.34 -4.35
C GLY A 152 27.53 17.83 -3.64
N ASP A 153 28.67 18.39 -3.97
CA ASP A 153 30.00 17.98 -3.45
C ASP A 153 30.12 18.05 -1.92
N ASN A 154 29.33 18.90 -1.29
CA ASN A 154 29.22 19.03 0.17
C ASN A 154 28.12 18.16 0.80
N GLY A 155 27.52 17.23 0.04
CA GLY A 155 26.47 16.33 0.50
C GLY A 155 25.08 16.99 0.64
N GLN A 156 24.93 18.27 0.27
CA GLN A 156 23.61 18.91 0.24
C GLN A 156 22.75 18.32 -0.88
N ILE A 157 21.44 18.24 -0.64
CA ILE A 157 20.48 17.84 -1.66
C ILE A 157 20.29 19.00 -2.64
N LEU A 158 20.63 18.78 -3.90
CA LEU A 158 20.35 19.71 -4.99
C LEU A 158 18.95 19.39 -5.53
N LEU A 159 18.05 20.36 -5.47
CA LEU A 159 16.79 20.27 -6.20
C LEU A 159 17.08 20.50 -7.68
N PRO A 160 16.55 19.66 -8.58
CA PRO A 160 16.69 19.91 -10.01
C PRO A 160 16.16 21.31 -10.36
N GLU A 161 16.92 22.12 -11.08
CA GLU A 161 16.54 23.48 -11.48
C GLU A 161 15.21 23.53 -12.25
N ASN A 162 14.81 22.42 -12.84
CA ASN A 162 13.54 22.21 -13.54
C ASN A 162 12.56 21.34 -12.75
N SER A 163 12.60 21.37 -11.41
CA SER A 163 11.50 20.83 -10.62
C SER A 163 10.27 21.71 -10.83
N ASN A 164 9.61 21.53 -11.99
CA ASN A 164 8.37 22.20 -12.32
C ASN A 164 7.24 21.74 -11.40
N TYR A 165 7.37 22.03 -10.11
CA TYR A 165 6.24 21.95 -9.16
C TYR A 165 5.08 22.88 -9.57
N SER A 166 5.29 23.75 -10.55
CA SER A 166 4.31 24.73 -11.01
C SER A 166 3.57 24.37 -12.30
N LYS A 167 3.97 23.31 -13.02
CA LYS A 167 3.23 22.83 -14.21
C LYS A 167 2.46 21.57 -13.90
N ILE A 168 1.33 21.78 -13.25
CA ILE A 168 0.31 20.77 -12.98
C ILE A 168 -0.44 20.49 -14.28
N GLU A 169 -0.04 19.50 -15.06
CA GLU A 169 -0.90 18.99 -16.11
C GLU A 169 -1.85 17.94 -15.55
N ALA A 170 -3.11 18.30 -15.47
CA ALA A 170 -4.22 17.53 -14.94
C ALA A 170 -4.58 16.24 -15.73
N ARG A 171 -3.69 15.75 -16.60
CA ARG A 171 -3.99 14.59 -17.48
C ARG A 171 -4.25 13.31 -16.72
N HIS A 172 -3.61 13.10 -15.55
CA HIS A 172 -3.88 11.92 -14.74
C HIS A 172 -5.18 12.00 -13.98
N THR A 173 -5.56 13.17 -13.52
CA THR A 173 -6.83 13.40 -12.81
C THR A 173 -8.02 13.05 -13.70
N ALA A 174 -7.99 13.45 -14.98
CA ALA A 174 -9.06 13.15 -15.94
C ALA A 174 -9.23 11.64 -16.20
N GLN A 175 -8.13 10.88 -16.25
CA GLN A 175 -8.20 9.41 -16.42
C GLN A 175 -8.76 8.70 -15.18
N VAL A 176 -8.39 9.16 -13.99
CA VAL A 176 -8.91 8.65 -12.72
C VAL A 176 -10.39 9.01 -12.56
N GLU A 177 -10.79 10.24 -12.89
CA GLU A 177 -12.18 10.69 -12.86
C GLU A 177 -13.06 9.89 -13.85
N GLN A 178 -12.61 9.67 -15.09
CA GLN A 178 -13.30 8.82 -16.06
C GLN A 178 -13.41 7.36 -15.60
N ALA A 179 -12.42 6.85 -14.88
CA ALA A 179 -12.47 5.51 -14.34
C ALA A 179 -13.47 5.42 -13.16
N ILE A 180 -13.53 6.44 -12.29
CA ILE A 180 -14.49 6.52 -11.17
C ILE A 180 -15.93 6.63 -11.68
N GLU A 181 -16.17 7.38 -12.77
CA GLU A 181 -17.52 7.46 -13.35
C GLU A 181 -18.03 6.13 -13.92
N LYS A 182 -17.14 5.26 -14.40
CA LYS A 182 -17.52 3.92 -14.88
C LYS A 182 -17.95 2.95 -13.76
N VAL A 183 -17.68 3.29 -12.49
CA VAL A 183 -17.97 2.44 -11.31
C VAL A 183 -19.26 2.88 -10.60
N LYS A 184 -19.78 4.06 -10.93
CA LYS A 184 -21.10 4.53 -10.47
C LYS A 184 -22.21 3.88 -11.27
#